data_c078ef16ea8a9246e268dd49a1340f03
#
_entry.id   c078ef16ea8a9246e268dd49a1340f03
#
_cell.length_a   1.000
_cell.length_b   1.000
_cell.length_c   1.000
_cell.angle_alpha   90.00
_cell.angle_beta   90.00
_cell.angle_gamma   90.00
#
_symmetry.space_group_name_H-M   'P 1'
#
loop_
_entity.id
_entity.type
_entity.pdbx_description
1 polymer ?
#
loop_
_entity_poly.entity_id
_entity_poly.type
_entity_poly.pdbx_seq_one_letter_code
_entity_poly.pdbx_strand_id
1 'polypeptide(L)'
;MLLRDFLEELKKISHPGLARDYLKEITRHHRVQGSRGLIEAIKVVKEVVEEYGLETKLIEIPSDTKRGFMETPVSWDVEKAFLELKRGDTIIARYNLEDHPTLVATHSPPGEGCDVLKYCPDLEKCSGQSVLLEAPAYVAFKELDVDLVLLYDSKRHLEAVPYTGLFLTSSEVKKKPVVLNIPASTALRLISDLQRGTEVRVCWSSSSKYVERPHYALLAYEGEAPSILYISHICHPKPGAHDNASGSVANMLSAYTLSHMREIGHMHVWVPEYTGTIFLREYLPVKPIGVVNLDMVGSKQWITDSTLNIVMSPLFIEHRIHAHAFLASKIVLDEAASFSGFKLPKYRYSISPYSAGSDHDVTIGWGFDSVMFNEWPSKYYHTDMDEVDAISPLSLTNMAIIASLTGVMASKFYAEGRLMDAFHGYLKSWYSIEAAKYDFDISELGKILENRLKPESMNTLKTPLTMKLIYTLYGRELYMKLREVKGAYSFFTLYGPLAHINGIQDPLKLFQLENLLMWRSEERKLIVDTWNKIREEVLK
;
A
#
# COMPACT_ATOMS: atom_id res chain seq x y z
N MET A 1 -28.75 -9.11 -20.77
CA MET A 1 -28.38 -10.16 -19.78
C MET A 1 -28.71 -9.62 -18.40
N LEU A 2 -29.45 -10.34 -17.57
CA LEU A 2 -29.71 -9.92 -16.19
C LEU A 2 -28.40 -9.97 -15.40
N LEU A 3 -28.20 -9.06 -14.44
CA LEU A 3 -26.99 -9.01 -13.59
C LEU A 3 -26.67 -10.38 -12.96
N ARG A 4 -27.70 -11.16 -12.65
CA ARG A 4 -27.55 -12.52 -12.11
C ARG A 4 -26.93 -13.49 -13.12
N ASP A 5 -27.36 -13.45 -14.37
CA ASP A 5 -26.82 -14.33 -15.42
C ASP A 5 -25.34 -14.01 -15.66
N PHE A 6 -25.01 -12.73 -15.62
CA PHE A 6 -23.64 -12.24 -15.72
C PHE A 6 -22.76 -12.75 -14.58
N LEU A 7 -23.23 -12.68 -13.33
CA LEU A 7 -22.51 -13.21 -12.17
C LEU A 7 -22.26 -14.71 -12.27
N GLU A 8 -23.25 -15.48 -12.74
CA GLU A 8 -23.10 -16.93 -12.91
C GLU A 8 -22.05 -17.27 -14.00
N GLU A 9 -21.93 -16.45 -15.03
CA GLU A 9 -20.86 -16.59 -16.02
C GLU A 9 -19.49 -16.26 -15.44
N LEU A 10 -19.35 -15.16 -14.70
CA LEU A 10 -18.11 -14.81 -14.00
C LEU A 10 -17.65 -15.94 -13.07
N LYS A 11 -18.56 -16.54 -12.32
CA LYS A 11 -18.26 -17.66 -11.42
C LYS A 11 -17.81 -18.92 -12.16
N LYS A 12 -18.31 -19.17 -13.38
CA LYS A 12 -17.89 -20.32 -14.20
C LYS A 12 -16.48 -20.15 -14.77
N ILE A 13 -16.10 -18.92 -15.12
CA ILE A 13 -14.79 -18.60 -15.70
C ILE A 13 -13.71 -18.62 -14.63
N SER A 14 -14.03 -18.24 -13.40
CA SER A 14 -13.05 -18.01 -12.33
C SER A 14 -12.56 -19.32 -11.69
N HIS A 15 -11.23 -19.47 -11.54
CA HIS A 15 -10.58 -20.69 -11.07
C HIS A 15 -9.69 -20.48 -9.84
N PRO A 16 -10.11 -20.95 -8.63
CA PRO A 16 -9.27 -20.85 -7.42
C PRO A 16 -7.91 -21.59 -7.53
N GLY A 17 -7.80 -22.59 -8.40
CA GLY A 17 -6.53 -23.27 -8.69
C GLY A 17 -5.50 -22.33 -9.28
N LEU A 18 -5.88 -21.54 -10.28
CA LEU A 18 -5.02 -20.53 -10.90
C LEU A 18 -4.59 -19.47 -9.88
N ALA A 19 -5.51 -19.01 -9.03
CA ALA A 19 -5.21 -18.06 -7.97
C ALA A 19 -4.05 -18.53 -7.09
N ARG A 20 -4.08 -19.80 -6.66
CA ARG A 20 -3.05 -20.39 -5.82
C ARG A 20 -1.71 -20.52 -6.55
N ASP A 21 -1.73 -20.95 -7.80
CA ASP A 21 -0.52 -21.23 -8.57
C ASP A 21 0.20 -19.92 -8.94
N TYR A 22 -0.54 -18.89 -9.37
CA TYR A 22 0.03 -17.56 -9.62
C TYR A 22 0.58 -16.89 -8.35
N LEU A 23 -0.15 -17.04 -7.21
CA LEU A 23 0.32 -16.50 -5.94
C LEU A 23 1.67 -17.11 -5.55
N LYS A 24 1.82 -18.44 -5.64
CA LYS A 24 3.08 -19.12 -5.37
C LYS A 24 4.19 -18.67 -6.30
N GLU A 25 3.88 -18.49 -7.59
CA GLU A 25 4.88 -18.09 -8.57
C GLU A 25 5.38 -16.68 -8.31
N ILE A 26 4.49 -15.71 -8.06
CA ILE A 26 4.88 -14.32 -7.77
C ILE A 26 5.67 -14.23 -6.47
N THR A 27 5.25 -14.92 -5.40
CA THR A 27 5.90 -14.85 -4.09
C THR A 27 7.29 -15.47 -4.02
N ARG A 28 7.69 -16.25 -5.03
CA ARG A 28 9.07 -16.81 -5.14
C ARG A 28 10.12 -15.75 -5.39
N HIS A 29 9.74 -14.58 -5.87
CA HIS A 29 10.66 -13.51 -6.25
C HIS A 29 10.79 -12.45 -5.15
N HIS A 30 12.02 -11.99 -4.90
CA HIS A 30 12.28 -10.85 -4.03
C HIS A 30 12.09 -9.57 -4.86
N ARG A 31 10.87 -9.01 -4.84
CA ARG A 31 10.36 -8.03 -5.80
C ARG A 31 10.56 -6.57 -5.35
N VAL A 32 11.69 -6.27 -4.72
CA VAL A 32 11.99 -4.88 -4.31
C VAL A 32 12.04 -3.96 -5.53
N GLN A 33 11.64 -2.71 -5.37
CA GLN A 33 11.67 -1.71 -6.43
C GLN A 33 13.06 -1.62 -7.07
N GLY A 34 13.10 -1.73 -8.40
CA GLY A 34 14.34 -1.75 -9.18
C GLY A 34 15.17 -3.04 -9.06
N SER A 35 14.70 -4.08 -8.37
CA SER A 35 15.41 -5.35 -8.24
C SER A 35 15.24 -6.26 -9.45
N ARG A 36 16.16 -7.21 -9.60
CA ARG A 36 16.04 -8.29 -10.57
C ARG A 36 14.80 -9.15 -10.32
N GLY A 37 14.47 -9.42 -9.04
CA GLY A 37 13.29 -10.20 -8.69
C GLY A 37 11.97 -9.55 -9.10
N LEU A 38 11.89 -8.22 -9.11
CA LEU A 38 10.73 -7.50 -9.64
C LEU A 38 10.58 -7.74 -11.16
N ILE A 39 11.67 -7.70 -11.90
CA ILE A 39 11.66 -7.95 -13.36
C ILE A 39 11.17 -9.36 -13.66
N GLU A 40 11.67 -10.35 -12.93
CA GLU A 40 11.24 -11.75 -13.11
C GLU A 40 9.74 -11.93 -12.80
N ALA A 41 9.24 -11.32 -11.72
CA ALA A 41 7.81 -11.37 -11.42
C ALA A 41 6.95 -10.68 -12.50
N ILE A 42 7.39 -9.54 -13.03
CA ILE A 42 6.70 -8.85 -14.13
C ILE A 42 6.69 -9.71 -15.40
N LYS A 43 7.75 -10.44 -15.71
CA LYS A 43 7.79 -11.37 -16.85
C LYS A 43 6.77 -12.49 -16.72
N VAL A 44 6.65 -13.08 -15.52
CA VAL A 44 5.62 -14.10 -15.25
C VAL A 44 4.23 -13.54 -15.53
N VAL A 45 3.91 -12.35 -15.01
CA VAL A 45 2.61 -11.72 -15.25
C VAL A 45 2.40 -11.45 -16.75
N LYS A 46 3.43 -10.93 -17.43
CA LYS A 46 3.38 -10.61 -18.86
C LYS A 46 3.04 -11.84 -19.68
N GLU A 47 3.79 -12.95 -19.49
CA GLU A 47 3.55 -14.20 -20.20
C GLU A 47 2.13 -14.70 -20.01
N VAL A 48 1.63 -14.69 -18.78
CA VAL A 48 0.27 -15.14 -18.44
C VAL A 48 -0.81 -14.28 -19.11
N VAL A 49 -0.69 -12.94 -19.05
CA VAL A 49 -1.75 -12.09 -19.63
C VAL A 49 -1.70 -12.03 -21.16
N GLU A 50 -0.55 -12.29 -21.78
CA GLU A 50 -0.43 -12.50 -23.23
C GLU A 50 -1.13 -13.80 -23.68
N GLU A 51 -1.07 -14.87 -22.87
CA GLU A 51 -1.84 -16.09 -23.12
C GLU A 51 -3.36 -15.83 -23.07
N TYR A 52 -3.82 -14.80 -22.33
CA TYR A 52 -5.23 -14.39 -22.32
C TYR A 52 -5.61 -13.57 -23.56
N GLY A 53 -4.65 -13.22 -24.40
CA GLY A 53 -4.85 -12.46 -25.63
C GLY A 53 -4.80 -10.94 -25.45
N LEU A 54 -4.34 -10.43 -24.30
CA LEU A 54 -4.20 -8.99 -24.08
C LEU A 54 -2.96 -8.45 -24.82
N GLU A 55 -3.08 -7.24 -25.34
CA GLU A 55 -1.92 -6.47 -25.76
C GLU A 55 -1.12 -6.03 -24.54
N THR A 56 0.20 -6.18 -24.58
CA THR A 56 1.07 -5.81 -23.47
C THR A 56 2.09 -4.74 -23.84
N LYS A 57 2.40 -3.89 -22.87
CA LYS A 57 3.46 -2.90 -22.96
C LYS A 57 4.30 -2.91 -21.69
N LEU A 58 5.58 -3.27 -21.81
CA LEU A 58 6.54 -3.10 -20.73
C LEU A 58 6.98 -1.63 -20.70
N ILE A 59 6.80 -0.98 -19.56
CA ILE A 59 7.11 0.43 -19.36
C ILE A 59 8.40 0.53 -18.57
N GLU A 60 9.40 1.17 -19.17
CA GLU A 60 10.64 1.51 -18.48
C GLU A 60 10.46 2.80 -17.67
N ILE A 61 10.78 2.73 -16.38
CA ILE A 61 10.68 3.83 -15.44
C ILE A 61 12.09 4.21 -15.02
N PRO A 62 12.53 5.46 -15.25
CA PRO A 62 13.86 5.88 -14.85
C PRO A 62 14.09 5.68 -13.35
N SER A 63 15.17 4.99 -12.97
CA SER A 63 15.65 4.97 -11.59
C SER A 63 16.27 6.33 -11.23
N ASP A 64 16.38 6.63 -9.94
CA ASP A 64 17.05 7.85 -9.44
C ASP A 64 16.53 9.15 -10.09
N THR A 65 15.22 9.25 -10.27
CA THR A 65 14.59 10.36 -10.98
C THR A 65 13.51 11.01 -10.14
N LYS A 66 13.49 12.34 -10.14
CA LYS A 66 12.44 13.12 -9.48
C LYS A 66 11.28 13.42 -10.44
N ARG A 67 10.05 13.16 -9.98
CA ARG A 67 8.82 13.53 -10.70
C ARG A 67 7.82 14.15 -9.73
N GLY A 68 7.55 15.45 -9.89
CA GLY A 68 6.71 16.19 -8.95
C GLY A 68 7.32 16.20 -7.54
N PHE A 69 6.59 15.68 -6.57
CA PHE A 69 6.99 15.58 -5.17
C PHE A 69 7.59 14.22 -4.80
N MET A 70 7.74 13.32 -5.76
CA MET A 70 8.21 11.96 -5.55
C MET A 70 9.52 11.70 -6.29
N GLU A 71 10.25 10.71 -5.81
CA GLU A 71 11.53 10.26 -6.37
C GLU A 71 11.49 8.75 -6.55
N THR A 72 12.01 8.25 -7.69
CA THR A 72 12.29 6.83 -7.85
C THR A 72 13.63 6.52 -7.17
N PRO A 73 13.72 5.43 -6.39
CA PRO A 73 14.99 5.06 -5.78
C PRO A 73 15.98 4.53 -6.82
N VAL A 74 17.25 4.44 -6.44
CA VAL A 74 18.26 3.69 -7.20
C VAL A 74 17.86 2.21 -7.27
N SER A 75 18.20 1.54 -8.35
CA SER A 75 17.98 0.08 -8.43
C SER A 75 18.96 -0.67 -7.54
N TRP A 76 18.46 -1.74 -6.91
CA TRP A 76 19.18 -2.45 -5.87
C TRP A 76 18.86 -3.94 -5.89
N ASP A 77 19.89 -4.75 -5.62
CA ASP A 77 19.75 -6.19 -5.43
C ASP A 77 20.45 -6.61 -4.12
N VAL A 78 19.97 -7.70 -3.52
CA VAL A 78 20.64 -8.40 -2.42
C VAL A 78 20.73 -9.88 -2.74
N GLU A 79 21.91 -10.46 -2.54
CA GLU A 79 22.16 -11.87 -2.87
C GLU A 79 22.24 -12.74 -1.63
N LYS A 80 22.94 -12.26 -0.59
CA LYS A 80 23.13 -12.96 0.67
C LYS A 80 23.17 -11.97 1.82
N ALA A 81 22.68 -12.40 2.96
CA ALA A 81 22.89 -11.68 4.21
C ALA A 81 22.89 -12.68 5.38
N PHE A 82 23.61 -12.32 6.40
CA PHE A 82 23.78 -13.12 7.60
C PHE A 82 23.89 -12.22 8.82
N LEU A 83 23.32 -12.67 9.92
CA LEU A 83 23.42 -12.03 11.24
C LEU A 83 23.54 -13.10 12.31
N GLU A 84 24.55 -12.97 13.18
CA GLU A 84 24.73 -13.81 14.36
C GLU A 84 24.89 -12.95 15.60
N LEU A 85 24.17 -13.33 16.65
CA LEU A 85 24.18 -12.69 17.96
C LEU A 85 24.73 -13.67 19.01
N LYS A 86 25.72 -13.25 19.77
CA LYS A 86 26.42 -14.07 20.78
C LYS A 86 26.47 -13.41 22.16
N ARG A 87 26.39 -14.24 23.20
CA ARG A 87 26.73 -13.90 24.58
C ARG A 87 27.90 -14.78 24.99
N GLY A 88 29.10 -14.20 25.11
CA GLY A 88 30.33 -15.00 25.21
C GLY A 88 30.43 -15.95 24.03
N ASP A 89 30.62 -17.25 24.28
CA ASP A 89 30.68 -18.29 23.25
C ASP A 89 29.30 -18.84 22.84
N THR A 90 28.23 -18.44 23.53
CA THR A 90 26.87 -18.94 23.26
C THR A 90 26.18 -18.13 22.19
N ILE A 91 25.72 -18.81 21.12
CA ILE A 91 24.89 -18.20 20.10
C ILE A 91 23.48 -18.00 20.64
N ILE A 92 23.01 -16.75 20.64
CA ILE A 92 21.66 -16.35 21.06
C ILE A 92 20.66 -16.51 19.91
N ALA A 93 21.06 -16.05 18.70
CA ALA A 93 20.23 -16.09 17.50
C ALA A 93 21.09 -16.03 16.24
N ARG A 94 20.58 -16.62 15.17
CA ARG A 94 21.11 -16.52 13.81
C ARG A 94 19.98 -16.24 12.84
N TYR A 95 20.25 -15.38 11.88
CA TYR A 95 19.35 -15.03 10.78
C TYR A 95 20.12 -15.05 9.48
N ASN A 96 19.49 -15.50 8.42
CA ASN A 96 20.03 -15.42 7.07
C ASN A 96 18.92 -14.95 6.10
N LEU A 97 19.30 -14.47 4.93
CA LEU A 97 18.37 -13.91 3.95
C LEU A 97 17.43 -14.97 3.34
N GLU A 98 17.83 -16.23 3.30
CA GLU A 98 17.02 -17.31 2.72
C GLU A 98 15.82 -17.63 3.59
N ASP A 99 16.02 -17.75 4.90
CA ASP A 99 14.98 -18.03 5.88
C ASP A 99 14.19 -16.77 6.26
N HIS A 100 14.84 -15.59 6.23
CA HIS A 100 14.26 -14.30 6.60
C HIS A 100 14.47 -13.26 5.50
N PRO A 101 13.67 -13.27 4.44
CA PRO A 101 13.88 -12.40 3.26
C PRO A 101 13.81 -10.90 3.55
N THR A 102 13.24 -10.50 4.67
CA THR A 102 13.16 -9.11 5.15
C THR A 102 14.32 -8.72 6.08
N LEU A 103 15.31 -9.61 6.28
CA LEU A 103 16.47 -9.37 7.15
C LEU A 103 17.21 -8.07 6.79
N VAL A 104 17.37 -7.77 5.52
CA VAL A 104 18.05 -6.55 5.04
C VAL A 104 17.01 -5.48 4.73
N ALA A 105 17.15 -4.30 5.32
CA ALA A 105 16.33 -3.16 4.92
C ALA A 105 16.55 -2.86 3.43
N THR A 106 15.49 -2.67 2.66
CA THR A 106 15.63 -2.47 1.21
C THR A 106 16.46 -1.22 0.92
N HIS A 107 17.34 -1.30 -0.05
CA HIS A 107 18.35 -0.28 -0.40
C HIS A 107 19.43 -0.04 0.66
N SER A 108 19.60 -0.95 1.65
CA SER A 108 20.74 -0.91 2.56
C SER A 108 22.05 -1.17 1.81
N PRO A 109 23.16 -0.45 2.13
CA PRO A 109 24.46 -0.70 1.52
C PRO A 109 25.01 -2.09 1.87
N PRO A 110 25.97 -2.61 1.09
CA PRO A 110 26.74 -3.79 1.46
C PRO A 110 27.69 -3.51 2.61
N GLY A 111 28.06 -4.56 3.33
CA GLY A 111 29.06 -4.48 4.39
C GLY A 111 29.12 -5.75 5.23
N GLU A 112 30.17 -5.84 6.04
CA GLU A 112 30.39 -6.94 6.98
C GLU A 112 31.15 -6.47 8.20
N GLY A 113 30.98 -7.13 9.31
CA GLY A 113 31.69 -6.81 10.55
C GLY A 113 31.30 -7.67 11.72
N CYS A 114 32.07 -7.51 12.80
CA CYS A 114 31.77 -8.08 14.11
C CYS A 114 32.09 -7.04 15.17
N ASP A 115 31.15 -6.76 16.09
CA ASP A 115 31.34 -5.73 17.12
C ASP A 115 30.50 -6.02 18.37
N VAL A 116 30.65 -5.20 19.39
CA VAL A 116 29.80 -5.21 20.59
C VAL A 116 28.54 -4.41 20.32
N LEU A 117 27.39 -5.06 20.46
CA LEU A 117 26.10 -4.42 20.28
C LEU A 117 25.78 -3.46 21.42
N LYS A 118 25.29 -2.26 21.09
CA LYS A 118 24.81 -1.26 22.05
C LYS A 118 23.32 -0.99 21.83
N TYR A 119 22.59 -0.84 22.93
CA TYR A 119 21.19 -0.43 22.86
C TYR A 119 21.06 1.08 22.84
N CYS A 120 20.32 1.62 21.89
CA CYS A 120 19.95 3.02 21.80
C CYS A 120 18.46 3.16 22.12
N PRO A 121 18.07 3.74 23.26
CA PRO A 121 16.66 3.98 23.58
C PRO A 121 16.03 5.04 22.66
N ASP A 122 16.83 5.93 22.13
CA ASP A 122 16.46 6.93 21.11
C ASP A 122 17.70 7.28 20.26
N LEU A 123 17.47 7.98 19.15
CA LEU A 123 18.51 8.36 18.18
C LEU A 123 19.59 9.28 18.78
N GLU A 124 19.28 10.05 19.82
CA GLU A 124 20.21 11.02 20.42
C GLU A 124 21.17 10.35 21.41
N LYS A 125 20.80 9.18 21.93
CA LYS A 125 21.57 8.43 22.91
C LYS A 125 22.34 7.24 22.32
N CYS A 126 22.47 7.22 20.99
CA CYS A 126 23.25 6.19 20.32
C CYS A 126 24.75 6.36 20.57
N SER A 127 25.42 5.25 20.91
CA SER A 127 26.87 5.19 21.06
C SER A 127 27.37 3.81 20.62
N GLY A 128 28.61 3.76 20.10
CA GLY A 128 29.20 2.53 19.55
C GLY A 128 29.05 2.44 18.04
N GLN A 129 29.60 1.36 17.44
CA GLN A 129 29.60 1.15 15.99
C GLN A 129 28.46 0.23 15.53
N SER A 130 27.90 -0.59 16.43
CA SER A 130 26.78 -1.48 16.17
C SER A 130 25.67 -1.19 17.17
N VAL A 131 24.50 -0.78 16.69
CA VAL A 131 23.42 -0.30 17.53
C VAL A 131 22.10 -1.04 17.29
N LEU A 132 21.36 -1.27 18.38
CA LEU A 132 19.99 -1.80 18.39
C LEU A 132 19.02 -0.69 18.78
N LEU A 133 18.01 -0.41 17.93
CA LEU A 133 17.00 0.58 18.25
C LEU A 133 15.67 0.34 17.49
N GLU A 134 14.61 1.00 17.94
CA GLU A 134 13.34 1.11 17.24
C GLU A 134 13.21 2.51 16.63
N ALA A 135 13.30 2.59 15.31
CA ALA A 135 13.19 3.85 14.57
C ALA A 135 12.78 3.60 13.10
N PRO A 136 12.25 4.61 12.39
CA PRO A 136 12.10 4.50 10.95
C PRO A 136 13.47 4.29 10.27
N ALA A 137 13.57 3.26 9.44
CA ALA A 137 14.85 2.83 8.85
C ALA A 137 15.59 3.96 8.13
N TYR A 138 14.87 4.75 7.32
CA TYR A 138 15.43 5.89 6.61
C TYR A 138 16.03 6.94 7.56
N VAL A 139 15.33 7.24 8.67
CA VAL A 139 15.83 8.22 9.67
C VAL A 139 17.07 7.69 10.37
N ALA A 140 17.05 6.44 10.83
CA ALA A 140 18.22 5.81 11.45
C ALA A 140 19.43 5.80 10.49
N PHE A 141 19.19 5.46 9.23
CA PHE A 141 20.24 5.49 8.20
C PHE A 141 20.81 6.89 7.97
N LYS A 142 19.99 7.92 7.94
CA LYS A 142 20.43 9.31 7.68
C LYS A 142 21.18 9.92 8.87
N GLU A 143 20.71 9.68 10.09
CA GLU A 143 21.14 10.38 11.30
C GLU A 143 22.33 9.71 12.01
N LEU A 144 22.50 8.39 11.84
CA LEU A 144 23.55 7.66 12.57
C LEU A 144 24.80 7.45 11.70
N ASP A 145 25.96 7.73 12.28
CA ASP A 145 27.28 7.40 11.71
C ASP A 145 27.87 6.20 12.45
N VAL A 146 27.33 5.03 12.17
CA VAL A 146 27.71 3.74 12.75
C VAL A 146 27.91 2.71 11.63
N ASP A 147 28.46 1.54 11.94
CA ASP A 147 28.68 0.49 10.95
C ASP A 147 27.44 -0.37 10.75
N LEU A 148 26.73 -0.69 11.83
CA LEU A 148 25.50 -1.49 11.82
C LEU A 148 24.37 -0.79 12.57
N VAL A 149 23.21 -0.73 11.93
CA VAL A 149 21.93 -0.45 12.58
C VAL A 149 21.09 -1.72 12.57
N LEU A 150 20.75 -2.23 13.74
CA LEU A 150 19.86 -3.35 13.93
C LEU A 150 18.50 -2.83 14.38
N LEU A 151 17.47 -3.00 13.53
CA LEU A 151 16.13 -2.48 13.76
C LEU A 151 15.17 -3.57 14.21
N TYR A 152 14.22 -3.18 15.02
CA TYR A 152 13.01 -3.94 15.31
C TYR A 152 11.79 -3.01 15.27
N ASP A 153 10.60 -3.59 15.16
CA ASP A 153 9.33 -2.84 15.19
C ASP A 153 8.36 -3.54 16.16
N SER A 154 8.13 -2.93 17.31
CA SER A 154 7.25 -3.47 18.35
C SER A 154 5.75 -3.42 17.98
N LYS A 155 5.40 -2.68 16.92
CA LYS A 155 4.03 -2.57 16.39
C LYS A 155 3.70 -3.70 15.40
N ARG A 156 4.69 -4.51 14.98
CA ARG A 156 4.52 -5.68 14.11
C ARG A 156 4.37 -6.96 14.90
N HIS A 157 4.14 -8.07 14.20
CA HIS A 157 4.13 -9.38 14.86
C HIS A 157 5.48 -9.64 15.55
N LEU A 158 5.45 -9.93 16.85
CA LEU A 158 6.65 -9.94 17.68
C LEU A 158 7.72 -10.96 17.25
N GLU A 159 7.30 -12.09 16.67
CA GLU A 159 8.22 -13.17 16.22
C GLU A 159 8.67 -13.01 14.78
N ALA A 160 8.13 -12.04 14.04
CA ALA A 160 8.46 -11.83 12.64
C ALA A 160 9.59 -10.83 12.45
N VAL A 161 10.42 -11.03 11.42
CA VAL A 161 11.40 -10.03 10.97
C VAL A 161 10.65 -8.96 10.17
N PRO A 162 10.66 -7.69 10.60
CA PRO A 162 9.92 -6.65 9.91
C PRO A 162 10.54 -6.31 8.55
N TYR A 163 9.71 -5.93 7.59
CA TYR A 163 10.14 -5.27 6.38
C TYR A 163 10.32 -3.77 6.64
N THR A 164 11.49 -3.25 6.30
CA THR A 164 11.80 -1.82 6.32
C THR A 164 12.47 -1.40 5.02
N GLY A 165 12.36 -0.12 4.64
CA GLY A 165 12.94 0.39 3.40
C GLY A 165 13.59 1.76 3.56
N LEU A 166 14.68 1.98 2.84
CA LEU A 166 15.39 3.26 2.78
C LEU A 166 14.96 4.07 1.55
N PHE A 167 14.68 3.43 0.43
CA PHE A 167 14.28 4.06 -0.84
C PHE A 167 15.18 5.25 -1.24
N LEU A 168 16.49 4.99 -1.30
CA LEU A 168 17.52 6.00 -1.51
C LEU A 168 17.61 6.47 -2.96
N THR A 169 17.87 7.76 -3.15
CA THR A 169 18.41 8.31 -4.40
C THR A 169 19.94 8.20 -4.40
N SER A 170 20.59 8.39 -5.57
CA SER A 170 22.07 8.32 -5.68
C SER A 170 22.77 9.32 -4.76
N SER A 171 22.19 10.50 -4.56
CA SER A 171 22.72 11.52 -3.66
C SER A 171 22.65 11.14 -2.17
N GLU A 172 21.85 10.14 -1.83
CA GLU A 172 21.65 9.65 -0.46
C GLU A 172 22.44 8.38 -0.16
N VAL A 173 22.92 7.69 -1.19
CA VAL A 173 23.71 6.47 -1.04
C VAL A 173 25.00 6.75 -0.29
N LYS A 174 25.27 5.99 0.75
CA LYS A 174 26.53 6.01 1.50
C LYS A 174 26.95 4.60 1.87
N LYS A 175 28.22 4.42 2.25
CA LYS A 175 28.80 3.07 2.50
C LYS A 175 28.30 2.42 3.79
N LYS A 176 27.81 3.20 4.74
CA LYS A 176 27.30 2.79 6.06
C LYS A 176 26.23 3.75 6.57
N PRO A 177 25.38 3.32 7.53
CA PRO A 177 25.34 1.99 8.14
C PRO A 177 24.74 0.93 7.24
N VAL A 178 25.12 -0.34 7.45
CA VAL A 178 24.30 -1.48 7.04
C VAL A 178 23.10 -1.52 7.95
N VAL A 179 21.89 -1.70 7.38
CA VAL A 179 20.64 -1.73 8.15
C VAL A 179 20.01 -3.11 8.02
N LEU A 180 19.92 -3.80 9.15
CA LEU A 180 19.32 -5.13 9.27
C LEU A 180 18.14 -5.11 10.22
N ASN A 181 17.23 -6.06 10.09
CA ASN A 181 16.02 -6.19 10.89
C ASN A 181 16.03 -7.49 11.70
N ILE A 182 15.46 -7.45 12.92
CA ILE A 182 15.25 -8.64 13.76
C ILE A 182 13.84 -8.64 14.36
N PRO A 183 13.31 -9.81 14.78
CA PRO A 183 12.06 -9.88 15.50
C PRO A 183 12.09 -9.06 16.79
N ALA A 184 10.97 -8.40 17.11
CA ALA A 184 10.85 -7.62 18.34
C ALA A 184 11.04 -8.50 19.59
N SER A 185 10.62 -9.76 19.58
CA SER A 185 10.85 -10.70 20.70
C SER A 185 12.34 -10.93 20.97
N THR A 186 13.17 -11.04 19.93
CA THR A 186 14.63 -11.13 20.07
C THR A 186 15.20 -9.80 20.56
N ALA A 187 14.77 -8.66 19.98
CA ALA A 187 15.24 -7.35 20.41
C ALA A 187 14.97 -7.09 21.90
N LEU A 188 13.76 -7.39 22.39
CA LEU A 188 13.40 -7.21 23.80
C LEU A 188 14.26 -8.04 24.76
N ARG A 189 14.61 -9.29 24.39
CA ARG A 189 15.56 -10.11 25.15
C ARG A 189 16.96 -9.50 25.19
N LEU A 190 17.44 -9.02 24.02
CA LEU A 190 18.75 -8.34 23.92
C LEU A 190 18.79 -7.06 24.76
N ILE A 191 17.73 -6.24 24.71
CA ILE A 191 17.62 -5.00 25.49
C ILE A 191 17.75 -5.31 26.98
N SER A 192 17.05 -6.35 27.48
CA SER A 192 17.14 -6.76 28.87
C SER A 192 18.57 -7.18 29.25
N ASP A 193 19.28 -7.92 28.39
CA ASP A 193 20.66 -8.34 28.64
C ASP A 193 21.61 -7.11 28.65
N LEU A 194 21.51 -6.24 27.65
CA LEU A 194 22.34 -5.04 27.51
C LEU A 194 22.16 -4.07 28.69
N GLN A 195 20.91 -3.88 29.14
CA GLN A 195 20.61 -3.04 30.32
C GLN A 195 21.15 -3.58 31.63
N ARG A 196 21.34 -4.92 31.74
CA ARG A 196 21.99 -5.57 32.87
C ARG A 196 23.53 -5.56 32.81
N GLY A 197 24.09 -4.95 31.74
CA GLY A 197 25.54 -4.89 31.53
C GLY A 197 26.12 -6.16 30.89
N THR A 198 25.29 -7.06 30.38
CA THR A 198 25.76 -8.24 29.65
C THR A 198 26.30 -7.83 28.28
N GLU A 199 27.53 -8.23 27.96
CA GLU A 199 28.07 -8.01 26.62
C GLU A 199 27.41 -8.95 25.62
N VAL A 200 26.91 -8.36 24.55
CA VAL A 200 26.40 -9.08 23.37
C VAL A 200 27.25 -8.70 22.18
N ARG A 201 27.79 -9.69 21.48
CA ARG A 201 28.50 -9.52 20.20
C ARG A 201 27.58 -9.78 19.03
N VAL A 202 27.70 -8.95 17.99
CA VAL A 202 26.98 -9.08 16.74
C VAL A 202 27.97 -9.22 15.59
N CYS A 203 27.81 -10.28 14.76
CA CYS A 203 28.54 -10.43 13.50
C CYS A 203 27.53 -10.42 12.35
N TRP A 204 27.82 -9.68 11.29
CA TRP A 204 26.93 -9.52 10.15
C TRP A 204 27.66 -9.49 8.82
N SER A 205 26.94 -9.82 7.76
CA SER A 205 27.33 -9.54 6.39
C SER A 205 26.12 -9.29 5.52
N SER A 206 26.24 -8.41 4.51
CA SER A 206 25.25 -8.16 3.46
C SER A 206 25.95 -8.00 2.12
N SER A 207 25.59 -8.84 1.13
CA SER A 207 26.04 -8.76 -0.24
C SER A 207 25.01 -8.03 -1.10
N SER A 208 24.59 -6.85 -0.68
CA SER A 208 23.74 -5.97 -1.48
C SER A 208 24.56 -5.15 -2.47
N LYS A 209 23.90 -4.66 -3.52
CA LYS A 209 24.54 -3.82 -4.54
C LYS A 209 23.56 -2.84 -5.17
N TYR A 210 24.01 -1.64 -5.43
CA TYR A 210 23.33 -0.67 -6.29
C TYR A 210 23.71 -0.95 -7.75
N VAL A 211 22.73 -0.87 -8.64
CA VAL A 211 22.92 -1.21 -10.06
C VAL A 211 22.26 -0.16 -10.94
N GLU A 212 22.87 0.13 -12.10
CA GLU A 212 22.27 0.98 -13.11
C GLU A 212 21.26 0.15 -13.93
N ARG A 213 19.99 0.33 -13.62
CA ARG A 213 18.89 -0.38 -14.27
C ARG A 213 17.60 0.42 -14.12
N PRO A 214 16.74 0.52 -15.16
CA PRO A 214 15.41 1.09 -14.99
C PRO A 214 14.54 0.19 -14.08
N HIS A 215 13.52 0.78 -13.47
CA HIS A 215 12.41 0.02 -12.93
C HIS A 215 11.44 -0.31 -14.05
N TYR A 216 10.56 -1.27 -13.83
CA TYR A 216 9.60 -1.69 -14.84
C TYR A 216 8.19 -1.71 -14.26
N ALA A 217 7.23 -1.37 -15.11
CA ALA A 217 5.81 -1.62 -14.93
C ALA A 217 5.27 -2.37 -16.15
N LEU A 218 4.20 -3.11 -15.99
CA LEU A 218 3.49 -3.79 -17.06
C LEU A 218 2.11 -3.16 -17.24
N LEU A 219 1.78 -2.78 -18.46
CA LEU A 219 0.42 -2.45 -18.90
C LEU A 219 -0.06 -3.56 -19.83
N ALA A 220 -1.24 -4.11 -19.55
CA ALA A 220 -1.96 -5.02 -20.44
C ALA A 220 -3.37 -4.46 -20.70
N TYR A 221 -3.88 -4.57 -21.91
CA TYR A 221 -5.18 -4.00 -22.26
C TYR A 221 -5.86 -4.73 -23.40
N GLU A 222 -7.18 -4.63 -23.45
CA GLU A 222 -8.02 -5.10 -24.55
C GLU A 222 -9.20 -4.16 -24.75
N GLY A 223 -9.59 -3.97 -26.02
CA GLY A 223 -10.76 -3.19 -26.43
C GLY A 223 -10.52 -1.68 -26.38
N GLU A 224 -11.55 -0.95 -26.84
CA GLU A 224 -11.57 0.50 -26.90
C GLU A 224 -12.37 1.11 -25.73
N ALA A 225 -12.52 2.42 -25.70
CA ALA A 225 -13.34 3.09 -24.69
C ALA A 225 -14.85 2.68 -24.78
N PRO A 226 -15.59 2.67 -23.64
CA PRO A 226 -15.13 3.06 -22.30
C PRO A 226 -14.33 1.97 -21.61
N SER A 227 -13.24 2.33 -20.96
CA SER A 227 -12.33 1.40 -20.32
C SER A 227 -12.18 1.66 -18.82
N ILE A 228 -12.03 0.57 -18.05
CA ILE A 228 -11.68 0.60 -16.63
C ILE A 228 -10.19 0.28 -16.48
N LEU A 229 -9.52 0.99 -15.59
CA LEU A 229 -8.14 0.72 -15.19
C LEU A 229 -8.12 -0.07 -13.88
N TYR A 230 -7.55 -1.27 -13.93
CA TYR A 230 -7.24 -2.08 -12.75
C TYR A 230 -5.77 -1.92 -12.43
N ILE A 231 -5.47 -1.58 -11.17
CA ILE A 231 -4.11 -1.31 -10.75
C ILE A 231 -3.76 -2.14 -9.51
N SER A 232 -2.55 -2.66 -9.48
CA SER A 232 -1.97 -3.32 -8.30
C SER A 232 -0.47 -3.12 -8.31
N HIS A 233 0.12 -2.81 -7.16
CA HIS A 233 1.56 -2.91 -7.09
C HIS A 233 2.00 -4.36 -6.97
N ILE A 234 3.15 -4.68 -7.56
CA ILE A 234 3.73 -6.01 -7.54
C ILE A 234 5.01 -6.05 -6.70
N CYS A 235 5.56 -4.87 -6.38
CA CYS A 235 6.80 -4.75 -5.64
C CYS A 235 6.60 -5.03 -4.15
N HIS A 236 7.43 -5.92 -3.60
CA HIS A 236 7.56 -6.21 -2.16
C HIS A 236 8.78 -7.10 -1.92
N PRO A 237 9.45 -7.06 -0.76
CA PRO A 237 10.32 -8.15 -0.36
C PRO A 237 9.56 -9.47 -0.33
N LYS A 238 10.26 -10.57 -0.59
CA LYS A 238 9.72 -11.92 -0.44
C LYS A 238 9.34 -12.18 1.04
N PRO A 239 8.24 -12.90 1.37
CA PRO A 239 7.28 -13.44 0.42
C PRO A 239 6.25 -12.41 -0.05
N GLY A 240 5.73 -11.51 0.83
CA GLY A 240 4.75 -10.49 0.50
C GLY A 240 3.54 -11.07 -0.22
N ALA A 241 2.89 -12.05 0.42
CA ALA A 241 1.78 -12.76 -0.19
C ALA A 241 0.49 -11.94 -0.14
N HIS A 242 0.18 -11.36 1.02
CA HIS A 242 -0.93 -10.45 1.16
C HIS A 242 -0.58 -9.08 0.57
N ASP A 243 0.60 -8.56 0.92
CA ASP A 243 1.14 -7.29 0.42
C ASP A 243 2.26 -7.52 -0.62
N ASN A 244 2.04 -7.42 -1.93
CA ASN A 244 0.77 -7.35 -2.62
C ASN A 244 0.72 -8.34 -3.80
N ALA A 245 1.27 -9.56 -3.59
CA ALA A 245 1.08 -10.61 -4.58
C ALA A 245 -0.42 -10.96 -4.73
N SER A 246 -1.21 -10.81 -3.66
CA SER A 246 -2.65 -11.05 -3.66
C SER A 246 -3.39 -10.11 -4.61
N GLY A 247 -3.14 -8.80 -4.51
CA GLY A 247 -3.73 -7.80 -5.42
C GLY A 247 -3.27 -8.01 -6.86
N SER A 248 -1.98 -8.35 -7.05
CA SER A 248 -1.44 -8.66 -8.38
C SER A 248 -2.13 -9.86 -9.02
N VAL A 249 -2.39 -10.93 -8.26
CA VAL A 249 -3.10 -12.13 -8.75
C VAL A 249 -4.58 -11.83 -8.97
N ALA A 250 -5.24 -11.08 -8.09
CA ALA A 250 -6.63 -10.67 -8.31
C ALA A 250 -6.78 -9.85 -9.61
N ASN A 251 -5.80 -8.99 -9.89
CA ASN A 251 -5.71 -8.23 -11.14
C ASN A 251 -5.53 -9.16 -12.37
N MET A 252 -4.63 -10.16 -12.30
CA MET A 252 -4.47 -11.17 -13.36
C MET A 252 -5.74 -11.96 -13.62
N LEU A 253 -6.44 -12.39 -12.57
CA LEU A 253 -7.69 -13.13 -12.69
C LEU A 253 -8.84 -12.25 -13.21
N SER A 254 -8.83 -10.94 -12.89
CA SER A 254 -9.76 -9.98 -13.51
C SER A 254 -9.49 -9.83 -15.00
N ALA A 255 -8.21 -9.76 -15.41
CA ALA A 255 -7.80 -9.73 -16.81
C ALA A 255 -8.29 -10.99 -17.56
N TYR A 256 -8.05 -12.17 -16.98
CA TYR A 256 -8.55 -13.44 -17.50
C TYR A 256 -10.07 -13.44 -17.70
N THR A 257 -10.80 -13.01 -16.67
CA THR A 257 -12.26 -13.01 -16.67
C THR A 257 -12.83 -12.09 -17.75
N LEU A 258 -12.29 -10.87 -17.84
CA LEU A 258 -12.76 -9.84 -18.76
C LEU A 258 -12.42 -10.15 -20.22
N SER A 259 -11.25 -10.73 -20.50
CA SER A 259 -10.85 -11.16 -21.85
C SER A 259 -11.78 -12.25 -22.41
N HIS A 260 -12.32 -13.11 -21.54
CA HIS A 260 -13.29 -14.12 -21.96
C HIS A 260 -14.70 -13.54 -22.20
N MET A 261 -15.04 -12.46 -21.54
CA MET A 261 -16.38 -11.86 -21.63
C MET A 261 -16.52 -10.83 -22.75
N ARG A 262 -15.44 -10.15 -23.14
CA ARG A 262 -15.39 -9.12 -24.22
C ARG A 262 -16.49 -8.07 -24.16
N GLU A 263 -16.94 -7.75 -22.95
CA GLU A 263 -18.09 -6.88 -22.70
C GLU A 263 -17.72 -5.38 -22.60
N ILE A 264 -16.48 -5.12 -22.22
CA ILE A 264 -15.96 -3.76 -21.96
C ILE A 264 -14.49 -3.67 -22.36
N GLY A 265 -14.01 -2.45 -22.63
CA GLY A 265 -12.58 -2.16 -22.65
C GLY A 265 -11.99 -2.20 -21.25
N HIS A 266 -10.82 -2.79 -21.10
CA HIS A 266 -10.15 -2.89 -19.80
C HIS A 266 -8.63 -2.76 -19.94
N MET A 267 -8.02 -2.17 -18.92
CA MET A 267 -6.59 -1.96 -18.79
C MET A 267 -6.14 -2.48 -17.43
N HIS A 268 -5.05 -3.21 -17.39
CA HIS A 268 -4.48 -3.79 -16.18
C HIS A 268 -3.04 -3.36 -16.04
N VAL A 269 -2.63 -2.91 -14.85
CA VAL A 269 -1.24 -2.51 -14.59
C VAL A 269 -0.69 -3.16 -13.33
N TRP A 270 0.57 -3.56 -13.43
CA TRP A 270 1.39 -4.06 -12.32
C TRP A 270 2.61 -3.16 -12.20
N VAL A 271 2.74 -2.50 -11.06
CA VAL A 271 3.67 -1.38 -10.88
C VAL A 271 4.57 -1.53 -9.66
N PRO A 272 5.74 -0.90 -9.65
CA PRO A 272 6.34 -0.45 -8.40
C PRO A 272 5.43 0.58 -7.74
N GLU A 273 5.00 0.32 -6.51
CA GLU A 273 4.04 1.15 -5.78
C GLU A 273 4.46 2.63 -5.79
N TYR A 274 3.52 3.52 -6.08
CA TYR A 274 3.73 4.95 -6.29
C TYR A 274 4.75 5.28 -7.40
N THR A 275 5.99 4.81 -7.25
CA THR A 275 7.13 5.19 -8.10
C THR A 275 6.97 4.73 -9.54
N GLY A 276 6.22 3.67 -9.79
CA GLY A 276 5.82 3.25 -11.13
C GLY A 276 4.58 3.98 -11.62
N THR A 277 3.61 4.08 -10.74
CA THR A 277 2.29 4.65 -11.06
C THR A 277 2.37 6.09 -11.54
N ILE A 278 3.22 6.92 -10.94
CA ILE A 278 3.37 8.32 -11.35
C ILE A 278 3.82 8.51 -12.82
N PHE A 279 4.29 7.45 -13.48
CA PHE A 279 4.67 7.48 -14.90
C PHE A 279 3.59 6.93 -15.84
N LEU A 280 2.56 6.24 -15.33
CA LEU A 280 1.60 5.53 -16.17
C LEU A 280 0.74 6.42 -17.07
N ARG A 281 0.41 7.63 -16.63
CA ARG A 281 -0.58 8.49 -17.31
C ARG A 281 -0.28 8.68 -18.80
N GLU A 282 0.97 8.74 -19.17
CA GLU A 282 1.45 8.99 -20.54
C GLU A 282 1.40 7.73 -21.42
N TYR A 283 1.21 6.57 -20.81
CA TYR A 283 1.21 5.26 -21.48
C TYR A 283 -0.18 4.66 -21.63
N LEU A 284 -1.19 5.20 -20.94
CA LEU A 284 -2.56 4.70 -21.04
C LEU A 284 -3.11 4.95 -22.46
N PRO A 285 -3.61 3.91 -23.16
CA PRO A 285 -4.13 4.05 -24.52
C PRO A 285 -5.38 4.94 -24.58
N VAL A 286 -6.18 4.92 -23.51
CA VAL A 286 -7.38 5.74 -23.36
C VAL A 286 -7.50 6.27 -21.92
N LYS A 287 -8.23 7.37 -21.72
CA LYS A 287 -8.56 7.84 -20.38
C LYS A 287 -9.56 6.88 -19.73
N PRO A 288 -9.27 6.31 -18.55
CA PRO A 288 -10.22 5.43 -17.87
C PRO A 288 -11.44 6.21 -17.38
N ILE A 289 -12.60 5.57 -17.41
CA ILE A 289 -13.83 6.10 -16.80
C ILE A 289 -13.87 5.83 -15.29
N GLY A 290 -13.06 4.88 -14.80
CA GLY A 290 -12.91 4.56 -13.40
C GLY A 290 -11.65 3.72 -13.18
N VAL A 291 -11.17 3.72 -11.94
CA VAL A 291 -9.98 2.98 -11.50
C VAL A 291 -10.33 2.07 -10.32
N VAL A 292 -9.89 0.84 -10.39
CA VAL A 292 -9.97 -0.14 -9.31
C VAL A 292 -8.56 -0.49 -8.86
N ASN A 293 -8.16 -0.05 -7.68
CA ASN A 293 -6.89 -0.44 -7.06
C ASN A 293 -7.11 -1.66 -6.17
N LEU A 294 -6.27 -2.69 -6.36
CA LEU A 294 -6.30 -3.94 -5.62
C LEU A 294 -5.02 -4.06 -4.79
N ASP A 295 -5.15 -3.87 -3.49
CA ASP A 295 -4.02 -3.85 -2.57
C ASP A 295 -4.36 -4.60 -1.29
N MET A 296 -3.67 -5.71 -1.06
CA MET A 296 -3.91 -6.61 0.07
C MET A 296 -5.35 -7.14 0.08
N VAL A 297 -5.64 -8.14 -0.72
CA VAL A 297 -7.00 -8.69 -0.88
C VAL A 297 -7.01 -10.22 -0.81
N GLY A 298 -8.17 -10.80 -0.50
CA GLY A 298 -8.39 -12.25 -0.58
C GLY A 298 -7.74 -13.07 0.54
N SER A 299 -7.46 -12.47 1.70
CA SER A 299 -6.86 -13.18 2.82
C SER A 299 -7.83 -14.14 3.51
N LYS A 300 -7.27 -15.05 4.31
CA LYS A 300 -8.01 -15.78 5.34
C LYS A 300 -8.17 -14.85 6.54
N GLN A 301 -9.26 -14.08 6.57
CA GLN A 301 -9.49 -13.03 7.59
C GLN A 301 -9.39 -13.51 9.04
N TRP A 302 -9.60 -14.79 9.29
CA TRP A 302 -9.40 -15.38 10.63
C TRP A 302 -7.91 -15.62 10.99
N ILE A 303 -7.00 -15.57 10.01
CA ILE A 303 -5.56 -15.63 10.20
C ILE A 303 -4.96 -14.22 10.27
N THR A 304 -5.33 -13.37 9.32
CA THR A 304 -4.79 -12.01 9.17
C THR A 304 -5.45 -10.99 10.10
N ASP A 305 -6.61 -11.34 10.65
CA ASP A 305 -7.49 -10.47 11.45
C ASP A 305 -7.94 -9.20 10.70
N SER A 306 -8.00 -9.28 9.37
CA SER A 306 -8.35 -8.17 8.48
C SER A 306 -9.85 -8.04 8.25
N THR A 307 -10.23 -6.88 7.73
CA THR A 307 -11.54 -6.58 7.13
C THR A 307 -11.31 -5.98 5.75
N LEU A 308 -12.06 -6.41 4.74
CA LEU A 308 -12.02 -5.79 3.42
C LEU A 308 -12.63 -4.39 3.49
N ASN A 309 -11.83 -3.38 3.21
CA ASN A 309 -12.24 -1.99 3.14
C ASN A 309 -12.44 -1.60 1.67
N ILE A 310 -13.59 -1.04 1.37
CA ILE A 310 -13.86 -0.32 0.13
C ILE A 310 -13.50 1.13 0.44
N VAL A 311 -12.24 1.49 0.19
CA VAL A 311 -11.70 2.81 0.52
C VAL A 311 -12.18 3.82 -0.49
N MET A 312 -12.87 4.85 0.00
CA MET A 312 -13.45 5.90 -0.82
C MET A 312 -12.41 6.95 -1.20
N SER A 313 -12.66 7.66 -2.29
CA SER A 313 -12.01 8.96 -2.54
C SER A 313 -12.45 9.99 -1.51
N PRO A 314 -11.71 11.11 -1.31
CA PRO A 314 -12.13 12.20 -0.42
C PRO A 314 -13.59 12.62 -0.62
N LEU A 315 -14.30 12.90 0.45
CA LEU A 315 -15.76 13.19 0.43
C LEU A 315 -16.16 14.36 -0.46
N PHE A 316 -15.25 15.29 -0.74
CA PHE A 316 -15.53 16.41 -1.65
C PHE A 316 -15.52 16.01 -3.13
N ILE A 317 -15.26 14.72 -3.45
CA ILE A 317 -15.29 14.15 -4.80
C ILE A 317 -16.53 13.27 -4.95
N GLU A 318 -17.15 13.23 -6.13
CA GLU A 318 -18.24 12.30 -6.42
C GLU A 318 -17.75 10.84 -6.39
N HIS A 319 -18.58 9.95 -5.85
CA HIS A 319 -18.27 8.54 -5.62
C HIS A 319 -19.03 7.63 -6.59
N ARG A 320 -18.70 7.66 -7.91
CA ARG A 320 -19.42 6.86 -8.91
C ARG A 320 -18.95 5.41 -8.94
N ILE A 321 -17.65 5.18 -9.18
CA ILE A 321 -17.08 3.81 -9.17
C ILE A 321 -17.30 3.12 -7.82
N HIS A 322 -17.31 3.87 -6.71
CA HIS A 322 -17.50 3.36 -5.37
C HIS A 322 -18.89 2.75 -5.14
N ALA A 323 -19.94 3.36 -5.73
CA ALA A 323 -21.28 2.81 -5.68
C ALA A 323 -21.36 1.43 -6.36
N HIS A 324 -20.69 1.29 -7.51
CA HIS A 324 -20.59 0.02 -8.23
C HIS A 324 -19.74 -1.00 -7.46
N ALA A 325 -18.61 -0.58 -6.88
CA ALA A 325 -17.75 -1.42 -6.06
C ALA A 325 -18.47 -1.95 -4.82
N PHE A 326 -19.23 -1.10 -4.15
CA PHE A 326 -20.04 -1.50 -3.00
C PHE A 326 -21.15 -2.48 -3.39
N LEU A 327 -21.87 -2.23 -4.48
CA LEU A 327 -22.90 -3.14 -4.99
C LEU A 327 -22.29 -4.47 -5.42
N ALA A 328 -21.16 -4.48 -6.13
CA ALA A 328 -20.46 -5.71 -6.52
C ALA A 328 -20.06 -6.54 -5.30
N SER A 329 -19.51 -5.89 -4.27
CA SER A 329 -19.13 -6.54 -3.01
C SER A 329 -20.35 -7.19 -2.35
N LYS A 330 -21.48 -6.50 -2.26
CA LYS A 330 -22.73 -7.07 -1.72
C LYS A 330 -23.22 -8.28 -2.51
N ILE A 331 -23.19 -8.21 -3.83
CA ILE A 331 -23.65 -9.30 -4.70
C ILE A 331 -22.80 -10.55 -4.52
N VAL A 332 -21.48 -10.40 -4.35
CA VAL A 332 -20.55 -11.53 -4.27
C VAL A 332 -20.39 -12.04 -2.84
N LEU A 333 -20.37 -11.16 -1.85
CA LEU A 333 -20.00 -11.52 -0.46
C LEU A 333 -21.21 -11.79 0.44
N ASP A 334 -22.42 -11.28 0.13
CA ASP A 334 -23.63 -11.56 0.88
C ASP A 334 -24.21 -12.95 0.48
N GLU A 335 -23.47 -14.01 0.78
CA GLU A 335 -23.84 -15.38 0.39
C GLU A 335 -24.50 -16.20 1.50
N ALA A 336 -24.26 -15.84 2.77
CA ALA A 336 -24.89 -16.52 3.90
C ALA A 336 -26.39 -16.22 3.94
N ALA A 337 -27.21 -17.18 4.31
CA ALA A 337 -28.65 -17.00 4.45
C ALA A 337 -29.04 -16.96 5.94
N SER A 338 -29.80 -15.94 6.34
CA SER A 338 -30.51 -15.94 7.63
C SER A 338 -31.68 -16.92 7.61
N PHE A 339 -32.28 -17.15 8.76
CA PHE A 339 -33.48 -18.01 8.87
C PHE A 339 -34.66 -17.53 7.99
N SER A 340 -34.76 -16.22 7.77
CA SER A 340 -35.75 -15.61 6.88
C SER A 340 -35.38 -15.64 5.39
N GLY A 341 -34.20 -16.19 5.05
CA GLY A 341 -33.68 -16.22 3.69
C GLY A 341 -33.00 -14.91 3.27
N PHE A 342 -32.91 -13.91 4.15
CA PHE A 342 -32.17 -12.68 3.88
C PHE A 342 -30.67 -12.99 3.74
N LYS A 343 -30.01 -12.36 2.75
CA LYS A 343 -28.60 -12.57 2.50
C LYS A 343 -27.72 -11.72 3.42
N LEU A 344 -26.73 -12.37 3.99
CA LEU A 344 -25.79 -11.80 4.96
C LEU A 344 -24.35 -11.92 4.43
N PRO A 345 -23.44 -11.01 4.81
CA PRO A 345 -22.03 -11.12 4.45
C PRO A 345 -21.40 -12.35 5.09
N LYS A 346 -20.75 -13.19 4.27
CA LYS A 346 -19.94 -14.32 4.71
C LYS A 346 -18.48 -13.91 4.95
N TYR A 347 -18.05 -12.85 4.32
CA TYR A 347 -16.73 -12.24 4.40
C TYR A 347 -16.85 -10.85 5.02
N ARG A 348 -15.98 -10.48 5.95
CA ARG A 348 -16.03 -9.16 6.59
C ARG A 348 -15.66 -8.09 5.57
N TYR A 349 -16.55 -7.14 5.32
CA TYR A 349 -16.28 -5.98 4.49
C TYR A 349 -17.03 -4.74 4.97
N SER A 350 -16.49 -3.57 4.66
CA SER A 350 -17.12 -2.27 4.95
C SER A 350 -16.65 -1.22 3.96
N ILE A 351 -17.43 -0.17 3.78
CA ILE A 351 -16.89 1.07 3.25
C ILE A 351 -15.95 1.71 4.28
N SER A 352 -14.98 2.46 3.80
CA SER A 352 -14.03 3.20 4.64
C SER A 352 -13.86 4.60 4.06
N PRO A 353 -13.77 5.65 4.90
CA PRO A 353 -13.34 6.96 4.45
C PRO A 353 -11.99 6.90 3.74
N TYR A 354 -11.66 7.96 3.02
CA TYR A 354 -10.36 8.05 2.36
C TYR A 354 -9.20 7.85 3.34
N SER A 355 -8.32 6.95 2.98
CA SER A 355 -7.00 6.77 3.60
C SER A 355 -5.95 6.63 2.51
N ALA A 356 -4.83 7.37 2.63
CA ALA A 356 -3.69 7.23 1.75
C ALA A 356 -2.90 5.96 2.06
N GLY A 357 -2.07 5.53 1.12
CA GLY A 357 -1.10 4.46 1.33
C GLY A 357 -1.00 3.47 0.19
N SER A 358 -1.55 3.79 -1.00
CA SER A 358 -1.42 2.94 -2.19
C SER A 358 -1.59 3.76 -3.49
N ASP A 359 -1.55 3.10 -4.63
CA ASP A 359 -1.55 3.69 -5.97
C ASP A 359 -2.81 4.50 -6.32
N HIS A 360 -3.93 4.28 -5.62
CA HIS A 360 -5.14 5.09 -5.76
C HIS A 360 -4.89 6.58 -5.44
N ASP A 361 -3.94 6.90 -4.57
CA ASP A 361 -3.56 8.27 -4.26
C ASP A 361 -3.11 9.03 -5.51
N VAL A 362 -2.32 8.36 -6.36
CA VAL A 362 -1.83 8.94 -7.61
C VAL A 362 -2.98 9.17 -8.58
N THR A 363 -3.85 8.18 -8.75
CA THR A 363 -4.94 8.24 -9.72
C THR A 363 -6.06 9.20 -9.30
N ILE A 364 -6.38 9.29 -8.01
CA ILE A 364 -7.26 10.34 -7.45
C ILE A 364 -6.64 11.73 -7.69
N GLY A 365 -5.34 11.88 -7.42
CA GLY A 365 -4.61 13.12 -7.69
C GLY A 365 -4.68 13.57 -9.15
N TRP A 366 -4.79 12.64 -10.08
CA TRP A 366 -4.97 12.92 -11.52
C TRP A 366 -6.41 13.24 -11.92
N GLY A 367 -7.36 13.23 -11.01
CA GLY A 367 -8.77 13.45 -11.29
C GLY A 367 -9.44 12.24 -11.94
N PHE A 368 -9.00 11.02 -11.61
CA PHE A 368 -9.71 9.80 -11.97
C PHE A 368 -10.62 9.36 -10.83
N ASP A 369 -11.80 8.85 -11.17
CA ASP A 369 -12.71 8.24 -10.20
C ASP A 369 -12.14 6.89 -9.76
N SER A 370 -11.54 6.83 -8.56
CA SER A 370 -10.72 5.72 -8.12
C SER A 370 -11.21 5.13 -6.79
N VAL A 371 -11.42 3.82 -6.75
CA VAL A 371 -11.72 3.05 -5.54
C VAL A 371 -10.56 2.11 -5.24
N MET A 372 -10.23 1.93 -3.95
CA MET A 372 -9.30 0.90 -3.51
C MET A 372 -10.03 -0.18 -2.73
N PHE A 373 -9.73 -1.42 -3.04
CA PHE A 373 -10.01 -2.57 -2.17
C PHE A 373 -8.76 -2.90 -1.39
N ASN A 374 -8.88 -2.86 -0.04
CA ASN A 374 -7.76 -3.11 0.85
C ASN A 374 -8.23 -3.88 2.09
N GLU A 375 -7.53 -4.93 2.45
CA GLU A 375 -7.79 -5.65 3.69
C GLU A 375 -6.89 -5.14 4.82
N TRP A 376 -7.48 -4.42 5.77
CA TRP A 376 -6.79 -3.82 6.89
C TRP A 376 -7.57 -3.95 8.19
N PRO A 377 -6.89 -4.04 9.36
CA PRO A 377 -5.45 -4.29 9.53
C PRO A 377 -5.04 -5.67 9.02
N SER A 378 -3.73 -5.96 8.98
CA SER A 378 -3.23 -7.29 8.69
C SER A 378 -2.12 -7.66 9.67
N LYS A 379 -2.28 -8.80 10.35
CA LYS A 379 -1.40 -9.27 11.41
C LYS A 379 0.06 -9.40 10.97
N TYR A 380 0.29 -9.77 9.73
CA TYR A 380 1.62 -10.03 9.19
C TYR A 380 2.13 -8.95 8.24
N TYR A 381 1.41 -7.82 8.17
CA TYR A 381 1.77 -6.70 7.31
C TYR A 381 3.22 -6.25 7.50
N HIS A 382 3.96 -6.13 6.39
CA HIS A 382 5.38 -5.76 6.36
C HIS A 382 6.27 -6.64 7.24
N THR A 383 6.14 -7.97 7.09
CA THR A 383 7.00 -8.95 7.76
C THR A 383 7.30 -10.14 6.85
N ASP A 384 8.31 -10.94 7.22
CA ASP A 384 8.65 -12.20 6.56
C ASP A 384 7.59 -13.31 6.78
N MET A 385 6.63 -13.09 7.68
CA MET A 385 5.51 -14.01 7.92
C MET A 385 4.27 -13.72 7.04
N ASP A 386 4.36 -12.78 6.11
CA ASP A 386 3.30 -12.53 5.11
C ASP A 386 3.33 -13.60 4.01
N GLU A 387 2.95 -14.81 4.38
CA GLU A 387 3.07 -16.05 3.62
C GLU A 387 1.81 -16.41 2.83
N VAL A 388 1.98 -17.26 1.80
CA VAL A 388 0.90 -17.75 0.94
C VAL A 388 -0.21 -18.43 1.74
N ASP A 389 0.11 -19.06 2.85
CA ASP A 389 -0.86 -19.75 3.71
C ASP A 389 -1.88 -18.80 4.36
N ALA A 390 -1.58 -17.52 4.45
CA ALA A 390 -2.51 -16.50 4.92
C ALA A 390 -3.59 -16.11 3.88
N ILE A 391 -3.43 -16.52 2.61
CA ILE A 391 -4.32 -16.18 1.50
C ILE A 391 -5.28 -17.33 1.19
N SER A 392 -6.54 -17.00 0.93
CA SER A 392 -7.57 -17.92 0.48
C SER A 392 -7.72 -17.85 -1.05
N PRO A 393 -7.40 -18.91 -1.79
CA PRO A 393 -7.61 -18.92 -3.25
C PRO A 393 -9.05 -18.60 -3.66
N LEU A 394 -10.03 -19.05 -2.88
CA LEU A 394 -11.44 -18.76 -3.13
C LEU A 394 -11.77 -17.28 -2.89
N SER A 395 -11.30 -16.73 -1.77
CA SER A 395 -11.52 -15.30 -1.48
C SER A 395 -10.83 -14.42 -2.51
N LEU A 396 -9.62 -14.79 -2.95
CA LEU A 396 -8.88 -14.09 -3.99
C LEU A 396 -9.62 -14.11 -5.34
N THR A 397 -10.19 -15.25 -5.69
CA THR A 397 -11.06 -15.39 -6.87
C THR A 397 -12.32 -14.52 -6.75
N ASN A 398 -12.94 -14.48 -5.57
CA ASN A 398 -14.09 -13.60 -5.32
C ASN A 398 -13.70 -12.13 -5.48
N MET A 399 -12.50 -11.72 -5.08
CA MET A 399 -12.02 -10.35 -5.29
C MET A 399 -11.86 -10.02 -6.78
N ALA A 400 -11.35 -10.95 -7.58
CA ALA A 400 -11.29 -10.77 -9.04
C ALA A 400 -12.69 -10.64 -9.66
N ILE A 401 -13.67 -11.41 -9.19
CA ILE A 401 -15.07 -11.29 -9.62
C ILE A 401 -15.64 -9.92 -9.22
N ILE A 402 -15.40 -9.47 -7.99
CA ILE A 402 -15.85 -8.14 -7.51
C ILE A 402 -15.25 -7.03 -8.38
N ALA A 403 -13.95 -7.09 -8.63
CA ALA A 403 -13.26 -6.10 -9.46
C ALA A 403 -13.82 -6.09 -10.89
N SER A 404 -13.97 -7.26 -11.53
CA SER A 404 -14.54 -7.38 -12.88
C SER A 404 -16.00 -6.89 -12.93
N LEU A 405 -16.82 -7.29 -11.96
CA LEU A 405 -18.22 -6.87 -11.87
C LEU A 405 -18.35 -5.36 -11.66
N THR A 406 -17.49 -4.78 -10.82
CA THR A 406 -17.40 -3.32 -10.61
C THR A 406 -17.17 -2.61 -11.94
N GLY A 407 -16.19 -3.06 -12.71
CA GLY A 407 -15.87 -2.45 -14.01
C GLY A 407 -16.98 -2.59 -15.03
N VAL A 408 -17.58 -3.76 -15.16
CA VAL A 408 -18.68 -3.98 -16.10
C VAL A 408 -19.90 -3.15 -15.73
N MET A 409 -20.26 -3.10 -14.46
CA MET A 409 -21.39 -2.28 -14.02
C MET A 409 -21.10 -0.78 -14.24
N ALA A 410 -19.89 -0.32 -13.89
CA ALA A 410 -19.50 1.05 -14.12
C ALA A 410 -19.53 1.41 -15.61
N SER A 411 -19.01 0.56 -16.49
CA SER A 411 -19.01 0.80 -17.93
C SER A 411 -20.42 0.89 -18.54
N LYS A 412 -21.34 0.09 -18.05
CA LYS A 412 -22.72 0.04 -18.55
C LYS A 412 -23.66 1.06 -17.89
N PHE A 413 -23.42 1.38 -16.60
CA PHE A 413 -24.36 2.13 -15.76
C PHE A 413 -23.70 3.28 -15.00
N TYR A 414 -22.55 3.77 -15.46
CA TYR A 414 -21.73 4.76 -14.76
C TYR A 414 -22.49 6.03 -14.33
N ALA A 415 -23.46 6.44 -15.13
CA ALA A 415 -24.28 7.64 -14.86
C ALA A 415 -25.70 7.30 -14.36
N GLU A 416 -25.96 6.06 -13.93
CA GLU A 416 -27.29 5.68 -13.48
C GLU A 416 -27.64 6.33 -12.12
N GLY A 417 -28.55 7.31 -12.14
CA GLY A 417 -28.91 8.13 -10.98
C GLY A 417 -29.42 7.32 -9.79
N ARG A 418 -30.22 6.26 -10.01
CA ARG A 418 -30.80 5.46 -8.93
C ARG A 418 -29.78 4.80 -8.01
N LEU A 419 -28.70 4.22 -8.58
CA LEU A 419 -27.65 3.59 -7.77
C LEU A 419 -26.88 4.65 -6.98
N MET A 420 -26.59 5.78 -7.62
CA MET A 420 -25.90 6.90 -6.98
C MET A 420 -26.73 7.49 -5.84
N ASP A 421 -28.02 7.72 -6.03
CA ASP A 421 -28.92 8.23 -4.99
C ASP A 421 -29.04 7.26 -3.81
N ALA A 422 -29.16 5.96 -4.10
CA ALA A 422 -29.20 4.92 -3.08
C ALA A 422 -27.90 4.85 -2.28
N PHE A 423 -26.75 4.94 -2.96
CA PHE A 423 -25.45 4.92 -2.30
C PHE A 423 -25.21 6.19 -1.46
N HIS A 424 -25.64 7.36 -1.93
CA HIS A 424 -25.58 8.60 -1.16
C HIS A 424 -26.46 8.54 0.10
N GLY A 425 -27.67 8.00 -0.02
CA GLY A 425 -28.54 7.76 1.14
C GLY A 425 -27.92 6.81 2.15
N TYR A 426 -27.26 5.75 1.65
CA TYR A 426 -26.51 4.83 2.48
C TYR A 426 -25.33 5.52 3.20
N LEU A 427 -24.54 6.32 2.50
CA LEU A 427 -23.43 7.07 3.10
C LEU A 427 -23.90 8.01 4.20
N LYS A 428 -24.97 8.78 3.98
CA LYS A 428 -25.58 9.65 5.01
C LYS A 428 -25.94 8.86 6.28
N SER A 429 -26.60 7.72 6.10
CA SER A 429 -27.01 6.85 7.21
C SER A 429 -25.81 6.23 7.91
N TRP A 430 -24.83 5.75 7.15
CA TRP A 430 -23.62 5.15 7.68
C TRP A 430 -22.82 6.16 8.53
N TYR A 431 -22.58 7.38 8.02
CA TYR A 431 -21.91 8.43 8.77
C TYR A 431 -22.67 8.85 10.04
N SER A 432 -24.01 8.90 9.97
CA SER A 432 -24.83 9.22 11.15
C SER A 432 -24.67 8.19 12.26
N ILE A 433 -24.61 6.90 11.91
CA ILE A 433 -24.40 5.82 12.88
C ILE A 433 -22.97 5.84 13.42
N GLU A 434 -21.96 5.98 12.55
CA GLU A 434 -20.57 6.03 12.99
C GLU A 434 -20.28 7.26 13.87
N ALA A 435 -20.80 8.43 13.52
CA ALA A 435 -20.66 9.65 14.33
C ALA A 435 -21.29 9.52 15.72
N ALA A 436 -22.45 8.86 15.81
CA ALA A 436 -23.13 8.62 17.08
C ALA A 436 -22.30 7.79 18.08
N LYS A 437 -21.39 6.93 17.59
CA LYS A 437 -20.46 6.18 18.46
C LYS A 437 -19.48 7.08 19.22
N TYR A 438 -19.21 8.26 18.68
CA TYR A 438 -18.16 9.16 19.17
C TYR A 438 -18.71 10.51 19.62
N ASP A 439 -20.05 10.69 19.66
CA ASP A 439 -20.72 11.98 19.91
C ASP A 439 -20.18 13.11 19.00
N PHE A 440 -19.98 12.79 17.72
CA PHE A 440 -19.38 13.68 16.74
C PHE A 440 -20.45 14.43 15.95
N ASP A 441 -20.34 15.77 15.88
CA ASP A 441 -21.27 16.60 15.09
C ASP A 441 -20.98 16.50 13.59
N ILE A 442 -21.94 15.97 12.84
CA ILE A 442 -21.89 15.83 11.38
C ILE A 442 -22.91 16.71 10.65
N SER A 443 -23.42 17.76 11.31
CA SER A 443 -24.46 18.64 10.74
C SER A 443 -24.09 19.23 9.36
N GLU A 444 -22.80 19.42 9.08
CA GLU A 444 -22.27 19.91 7.80
C GLU A 444 -22.13 18.82 6.72
N LEU A 445 -22.17 17.55 7.08
CA LEU A 445 -21.92 16.44 6.14
C LEU A 445 -22.91 16.42 4.97
N GLY A 446 -24.19 16.74 5.25
CA GLY A 446 -25.22 16.81 4.20
C GLY A 446 -24.86 17.79 3.09
N LYS A 447 -24.37 18.97 3.45
CA LYS A 447 -23.97 20.02 2.49
C LYS A 447 -22.77 19.60 1.64
N ILE A 448 -21.82 18.87 2.26
CA ILE A 448 -20.63 18.35 1.55
C ILE A 448 -21.06 17.32 0.51
N LEU A 449 -21.90 16.37 0.89
CA LEU A 449 -22.40 15.32 0.01
C LEU A 449 -23.28 15.85 -1.15
N GLU A 450 -23.85 17.04 -1.02
CA GLU A 450 -24.63 17.70 -2.07
C GLU A 450 -23.78 18.51 -3.05
N ASN A 451 -22.59 18.96 -2.64
CA ASN A 451 -21.74 19.89 -3.42
C ASN A 451 -20.38 19.28 -3.82
N ARG A 452 -20.36 18.00 -4.16
CA ARG A 452 -19.13 17.30 -4.55
C ARG A 452 -18.64 17.66 -5.93
N LEU A 453 -17.32 17.64 -6.08
CA LEU A 453 -16.66 17.87 -7.36
C LEU A 453 -16.71 16.61 -8.23
N LYS A 454 -16.94 16.79 -9.50
CA LYS A 454 -16.79 15.71 -10.49
C LYS A 454 -15.31 15.46 -10.74
N PRO A 455 -14.84 14.21 -10.71
CA PRO A 455 -13.41 13.90 -10.89
C PRO A 455 -12.83 14.57 -12.16
N GLU A 456 -13.57 14.56 -13.26
CA GLU A 456 -13.15 15.13 -14.54
C GLU A 456 -13.04 16.67 -14.58
N SER A 457 -13.60 17.36 -13.58
CA SER A 457 -13.59 18.84 -13.46
C SER A 457 -12.59 19.35 -12.43
N MET A 458 -11.85 18.46 -11.77
CA MET A 458 -10.92 18.82 -10.71
C MET A 458 -9.61 19.37 -11.26
N ASN A 459 -9.00 20.29 -10.49
CA ASN A 459 -7.58 20.57 -10.60
C ASN A 459 -6.80 19.33 -10.14
N THR A 460 -5.70 19.02 -10.82
CA THR A 460 -4.96 17.76 -10.60
C THR A 460 -3.60 18.00 -9.98
N LEU A 461 -3.16 17.06 -9.15
CA LEU A 461 -1.79 16.96 -8.68
C LEU A 461 -0.98 16.07 -9.61
N LYS A 462 0.25 16.46 -9.92
CA LYS A 462 1.15 15.63 -10.71
C LYS A 462 1.52 14.34 -9.96
N THR A 463 1.80 14.47 -8.68
CA THR A 463 2.08 13.36 -7.74
C THR A 463 1.59 13.71 -6.34
N PRO A 464 1.26 12.72 -5.51
CA PRO A 464 1.11 12.94 -4.07
C PRO A 464 2.38 13.50 -3.42
N LEU A 465 2.25 14.08 -2.22
CA LEU A 465 3.38 14.43 -1.39
C LEU A 465 3.85 13.18 -0.62
N THR A 466 5.11 13.17 -0.21
CA THR A 466 5.68 12.09 0.59
C THR A 466 6.10 12.55 1.98
N MET A 467 6.05 11.64 2.95
CA MET A 467 6.60 11.93 4.28
C MET A 467 8.13 12.14 4.23
N LYS A 468 8.83 11.53 3.25
CA LYS A 468 10.24 11.80 2.99
C LYS A 468 10.48 13.26 2.60
N LEU A 469 9.59 13.86 1.79
CA LEU A 469 9.65 15.28 1.47
C LEU A 469 9.50 16.14 2.72
N ILE A 470 8.58 15.82 3.63
CA ILE A 470 8.39 16.53 4.91
C ILE A 470 9.65 16.43 5.77
N TYR A 471 10.26 15.22 5.87
CA TYR A 471 11.54 15.06 6.56
C TYR A 471 12.64 15.94 5.94
N THR A 472 12.74 15.95 4.63
CA THR A 472 13.78 16.71 3.90
C THR A 472 13.65 18.22 4.07
N LEU A 473 12.41 18.73 4.06
CA LEU A 473 12.15 20.17 4.16
C LEU A 473 12.17 20.70 5.60
N TYR A 474 11.66 19.91 6.54
CA TYR A 474 11.37 20.42 7.89
C TYR A 474 12.10 19.64 8.99
N GLY A 475 12.88 18.63 8.64
CA GLY A 475 13.75 17.89 9.55
C GLY A 475 13.07 16.78 10.34
N ARG A 476 13.93 16.07 11.09
CA ARG A 476 13.59 14.88 11.86
C ARG A 476 12.49 15.11 12.89
N GLU A 477 12.61 16.17 13.68
CA GLU A 477 11.72 16.39 14.82
C GLU A 477 10.25 16.52 14.40
N LEU A 478 9.98 17.33 13.36
CA LEU A 478 8.63 17.49 12.82
C LEU A 478 8.12 16.18 12.23
N TYR A 479 8.94 15.50 11.43
CA TYR A 479 8.60 14.22 10.82
C TYR A 479 8.21 13.18 11.88
N MET A 480 9.01 13.01 12.95
CA MET A 480 8.73 12.04 14.01
C MET A 480 7.43 12.36 14.76
N LYS A 481 7.19 13.65 15.08
CA LYS A 481 5.93 14.07 15.72
C LYS A 481 4.70 13.79 14.85
N LEU A 482 4.78 14.07 13.54
CA LEU A 482 3.67 13.84 12.61
C LEU A 482 3.32 12.36 12.45
N ARG A 483 4.30 11.47 12.50
CA ARG A 483 4.06 10.02 12.42
C ARG A 483 3.18 9.48 13.56
N GLU A 484 3.19 10.10 14.71
CA GLU A 484 2.37 9.70 15.86
C GLU A 484 0.96 10.28 15.81
N VAL A 485 0.68 11.24 14.91
CA VAL A 485 -0.65 11.84 14.80
C VAL A 485 -1.51 11.03 13.83
N LYS A 486 -2.62 10.51 14.34
CA LYS A 486 -3.56 9.71 13.54
C LYS A 486 -4.10 10.53 12.35
N GLY A 487 -4.04 9.96 11.16
CA GLY A 487 -4.52 10.58 9.92
C GLY A 487 -3.57 11.60 9.29
N ALA A 488 -2.48 12.02 9.95
CA ALA A 488 -1.55 12.98 9.40
C ALA A 488 -0.96 12.51 8.05
N TYR A 489 -0.61 11.24 7.94
CA TYR A 489 -0.12 10.67 6.68
C TYR A 489 -1.11 10.90 5.54
N SER A 490 -2.36 10.47 5.68
CA SER A 490 -3.39 10.62 4.64
C SER A 490 -3.68 12.08 4.32
N PHE A 491 -3.70 12.94 5.34
CA PHE A 491 -3.95 14.36 5.15
C PHE A 491 -2.84 15.01 4.30
N PHE A 492 -1.58 14.82 4.67
CA PHE A 492 -0.47 15.49 3.99
C PHE A 492 -0.12 14.85 2.64
N THR A 493 -0.30 13.54 2.49
CA THR A 493 0.03 12.86 1.23
C THR A 493 -0.84 13.33 0.07
N LEU A 494 -2.15 13.38 0.23
CA LEU A 494 -3.05 13.73 -0.87
C LEU A 494 -4.20 14.64 -0.45
N TYR A 495 -4.89 14.36 0.66
CA TYR A 495 -6.17 14.99 0.97
C TYR A 495 -6.07 16.52 1.04
N GLY A 496 -5.20 17.04 1.90
CA GLY A 496 -4.99 18.48 2.08
C GLY A 496 -4.55 19.18 0.80
N PRO A 497 -3.46 18.70 0.15
CA PRO A 497 -3.00 19.24 -1.14
C PRO A 497 -4.08 19.28 -2.21
N LEU A 498 -4.80 18.18 -2.42
CA LEU A 498 -5.84 18.08 -3.44
C LEU A 498 -7.03 18.98 -3.13
N ALA A 499 -7.48 19.02 -1.86
CA ALA A 499 -8.55 19.90 -1.42
C ALA A 499 -8.18 21.38 -1.61
N HIS A 500 -6.93 21.75 -1.29
CA HIS A 500 -6.45 23.13 -1.44
C HIS A 500 -6.47 23.61 -2.89
N ILE A 501 -5.89 22.86 -3.82
CA ILE A 501 -5.84 23.26 -5.23
C ILE A 501 -7.24 23.29 -5.90
N ASN A 502 -8.22 22.63 -5.28
CA ASN A 502 -9.62 22.63 -5.70
C ASN A 502 -10.49 23.64 -4.94
N GLY A 503 -9.88 24.54 -4.16
CA GLY A 503 -10.58 25.67 -3.55
C GLY A 503 -11.41 25.31 -2.32
N ILE A 504 -11.20 24.14 -1.70
CA ILE A 504 -11.85 23.78 -0.43
C ILE A 504 -11.31 24.70 0.67
N GLN A 505 -12.19 25.46 1.31
CA GLN A 505 -11.80 26.52 2.26
C GLN A 505 -11.11 26.01 3.52
N ASP A 506 -11.62 24.93 4.11
CA ASP A 506 -11.07 24.32 5.33
C ASP A 506 -10.84 22.80 5.14
N PRO A 507 -9.72 22.42 4.47
CA PRO A 507 -9.40 21.01 4.25
C PRO A 507 -9.23 20.22 5.55
N LEU A 508 -8.74 20.86 6.62
CA LEU A 508 -8.51 20.20 7.90
C LEU A 508 -9.82 19.82 8.58
N LYS A 509 -10.74 20.76 8.66
CA LYS A 509 -12.07 20.51 9.25
C LYS A 509 -12.81 19.41 8.47
N LEU A 510 -12.75 19.49 7.14
CA LEU A 510 -13.37 18.50 6.27
C LEU A 510 -12.77 17.10 6.48
N PHE A 511 -11.45 16.99 6.55
CA PHE A 511 -10.77 15.72 6.81
C PHE A 511 -11.11 15.13 8.19
N GLN A 512 -11.17 15.98 9.22
CA GLN A 512 -11.59 15.55 10.57
C GLN A 512 -13.02 15.02 10.57
N LEU A 513 -13.94 15.74 9.90
CA LEU A 513 -15.34 15.33 9.76
C LEU A 513 -15.47 13.99 9.03
N GLU A 514 -14.79 13.84 7.90
CA GLU A 514 -14.82 12.62 7.09
C GLU A 514 -14.29 11.41 7.85
N ASN A 515 -13.19 11.57 8.58
CA ASN A 515 -12.53 10.48 9.28
C ASN A 515 -12.96 10.36 10.76
N LEU A 516 -13.93 11.17 11.21
CA LEU A 516 -14.40 11.24 12.60
C LEU A 516 -13.23 11.36 13.60
N LEU A 517 -12.25 12.23 13.25
CA LEU A 517 -11.02 12.41 14.01
C LEU A 517 -11.13 13.57 14.98
N MET A 518 -10.86 13.30 16.26
CA MET A 518 -10.67 14.32 17.29
C MET A 518 -9.19 14.36 17.68
N TRP A 519 -8.47 15.34 17.14
CA TRP A 519 -7.10 15.60 17.57
C TRP A 519 -7.07 16.35 18.89
N ARG A 520 -6.13 16.01 19.76
CA ARG A 520 -5.82 16.81 20.95
C ARG A 520 -5.34 18.20 20.50
N SER A 521 -5.45 19.21 21.36
CA SER A 521 -5.07 20.58 21.02
C SER A 521 -3.66 20.72 20.47
N GLU A 522 -2.68 19.97 21.04
CA GLU A 522 -1.30 19.95 20.59
C GLU A 522 -1.14 19.29 19.21
N GLU A 523 -1.80 18.16 18.97
CA GLU A 523 -1.80 17.48 17.68
C GLU A 523 -2.41 18.37 16.58
N ARG A 524 -3.56 19.00 16.91
CA ARG A 524 -4.21 19.94 15.98
C ARG A 524 -3.32 21.12 15.66
N LYS A 525 -2.66 21.71 16.65
CA LYS A 525 -1.71 22.80 16.44
C LYS A 525 -0.57 22.36 15.53
N LEU A 526 0.03 21.20 15.80
CA LEU A 526 1.11 20.64 14.97
C LEU A 526 0.69 20.49 13.51
N ILE A 527 -0.51 19.91 13.27
CA ILE A 527 -1.04 19.73 11.91
C ILE A 527 -1.28 21.09 11.23
N VAL A 528 -1.93 22.05 11.92
CA VAL A 528 -2.21 23.39 11.38
C VAL A 528 -0.92 24.12 11.00
N ASP A 529 0.06 24.15 11.92
CA ASP A 529 1.33 24.84 11.71
C ASP A 529 2.09 24.22 10.52
N THR A 530 2.12 22.89 10.44
CA THR A 530 2.75 22.17 9.33
C THR A 530 2.01 22.41 8.01
N TRP A 531 0.68 22.38 8.03
CA TRP A 531 -0.14 22.63 6.86
C TRP A 531 0.06 24.01 6.28
N ASN A 532 0.12 25.03 7.11
CA ASN A 532 0.40 26.40 6.67
C ASN A 532 1.75 26.51 5.96
N LYS A 533 2.80 25.88 6.49
CA LYS A 533 4.12 25.83 5.83
C LYS A 533 4.06 25.15 4.47
N ILE A 534 3.45 23.95 4.40
CA ILE A 534 3.34 23.20 3.14
C ILE A 534 2.57 24.00 2.10
N ARG A 535 1.44 24.60 2.47
CA ARG A 535 0.64 25.43 1.58
C ARG A 535 1.41 26.64 1.03
N GLU A 536 2.20 27.30 1.87
CA GLU A 536 2.95 28.49 1.49
C GLU A 536 4.25 28.20 0.74
N GLU A 537 4.90 27.09 0.98
CA GLU A 537 6.23 26.78 0.47
C GLU A 537 6.22 25.74 -0.67
N VAL A 538 5.27 24.82 -0.66
CA VAL A 538 5.26 23.65 -1.55
C VAL A 538 4.15 23.72 -2.60
N LEU A 539 2.97 24.24 -2.25
CA LEU A 539 1.77 24.23 -3.08
C LEU A 539 1.47 25.57 -3.78
N LYS A 540 2.44 26.47 -3.87
CA LYS A 540 2.30 27.76 -4.58
C LYS A 540 2.10 27.62 -6.08
#